data_b05e3ccad3592628a41ad3e3ea1f5f1e
#
_entry.id   b05e3ccad3592628a41ad3e3ea1f5f1e
#
_cell.length_a   1.000
_cell.length_b   1.000
_cell.length_c   1.000
_cell.angle_alpha   90.00
_cell.angle_beta   90.00
_cell.angle_gamma   90.00
#
_symmetry.space_group_name_H-M   'P 1'
#
loop_
_entity.id
_entity.type
_entity.pdbx_description
1 polymer ?
#
loop_
_entity_poly.entity_id
_entity_poly.type
_entity_poly.pdbx_seq_one_letter_code
_entity_poly.pdbx_strand_id
1 'polypeptide(L)'
;MLHSGHAPYATFSRRAFWRGAIAMAWGVGAARGLAHAAATVGAPPEFLARTIAHVRLAGSGVFRWWGFTVYTAALWVGPQGLDTARLTAAPFALELRYARELEGAAIADKSIEEIRRLGVGSAAQQGSWLAQVRAIFPNVSDGDVLCGLFEPKAAGGARTVFLFNGKTVGTVPGERFALGFFSIWLSAKSFAPDLRTALLAQAAP
;
A
#
# COMPACT_ATOMS: atom_id res chain seq x y z
N MET A 1 17.98 16.29 47.15
CA MET A 1 16.77 15.47 47.01
C MET A 1 16.31 15.55 45.56
N LEU A 2 16.64 14.52 44.79
CA LEU A 2 16.39 14.39 43.37
C LEU A 2 15.04 13.67 43.17
N HIS A 3 14.06 14.31 42.53
CA HIS A 3 12.83 13.65 42.11
C HIS A 3 12.94 13.33 40.59
N SER A 4 13.17 12.05 40.35
CA SER A 4 13.07 11.47 39.02
C SER A 4 11.60 11.34 38.60
N GLY A 5 11.14 12.17 37.68
CA GLY A 5 9.85 12.04 37.04
C GLY A 5 9.91 11.02 35.90
N HIS A 6 9.40 9.81 36.13
CA HIS A 6 9.13 8.85 35.05
C HIS A 6 7.88 9.30 34.27
N ALA A 7 8.05 9.61 33.00
CA ALA A 7 6.94 9.80 32.08
C ALA A 7 6.27 8.44 31.80
N PRO A 8 4.94 8.31 31.89
CA PRO A 8 4.25 7.07 31.56
C PRO A 8 4.23 6.88 30.04
N TYR A 9 4.71 5.75 29.57
CA TYR A 9 4.53 5.28 28.20
C TYR A 9 3.02 5.20 27.92
N ALA A 10 2.58 6.02 26.97
CA ALA A 10 1.19 5.99 26.50
C ALA A 10 0.87 4.61 25.93
N THR A 11 0.01 3.88 26.63
CA THR A 11 -0.57 2.63 26.17
C THR A 11 -1.40 2.89 24.91
N PHE A 12 -0.91 2.40 23.81
CA PHE A 12 -1.50 2.53 22.48
C PHE A 12 -2.88 1.85 22.47
N SER A 13 -3.94 2.63 22.41
CA SER A 13 -5.32 2.13 22.36
C SER A 13 -5.58 1.43 21.03
N ARG A 14 -5.71 0.11 21.07
CA ARG A 14 -6.03 -0.81 19.97
C ARG A 14 -7.47 -0.69 19.44
N ARG A 15 -8.23 0.36 19.85
CA ARG A 15 -9.69 0.39 19.68
C ARG A 15 -10.22 1.28 18.55
N ALA A 16 -9.38 1.98 17.79
CA ALA A 16 -9.84 2.94 16.80
C ALA A 16 -10.07 2.39 15.39
N PHE A 17 -9.71 1.14 15.11
CA PHE A 17 -9.77 0.60 13.75
C PHE A 17 -11.10 -0.10 13.37
N TRP A 18 -12.02 -0.30 14.34
CA TRP A 18 -13.19 -1.16 14.15
C TRP A 18 -14.47 -0.58 14.78
N ARG A 19 -15.04 0.47 14.21
CA ARG A 19 -16.45 0.85 14.47
C ARG A 19 -17.27 0.70 13.20
N GLY A 20 -17.51 -0.56 12.79
CA GLY A 20 -18.53 -0.93 11.83
C GLY A 20 -19.24 -2.17 12.36
N ALA A 21 -20.52 -2.05 12.67
CA ALA A 21 -21.32 -3.06 13.35
C ALA A 21 -21.37 -4.38 12.57
N ILE A 22 -21.02 -5.50 13.23
CA ILE A 22 -21.26 -6.86 12.76
C ILE A 22 -22.65 -7.29 13.24
N ALA A 23 -23.60 -7.36 12.33
CA ALA A 23 -24.82 -8.14 12.53
C ALA A 23 -24.51 -9.59 12.13
N MET A 24 -24.42 -10.50 13.12
CA MET A 24 -24.30 -11.94 12.87
C MET A 24 -25.64 -12.52 12.50
N ALA A 25 -25.79 -12.98 11.27
CA ALA A 25 -26.82 -13.95 10.89
C ALA A 25 -26.16 -15.34 10.79
N TRP A 26 -26.55 -16.26 11.67
CA TRP A 26 -26.13 -17.65 11.63
C TRP A 26 -26.96 -18.38 10.58
N GLY A 27 -26.32 -18.73 9.46
CA GLY A 27 -26.84 -19.66 8.46
C GLY A 27 -25.95 -20.88 8.39
N VAL A 28 -26.46 -22.04 8.86
CA VAL A 28 -25.82 -23.36 8.68
C VAL A 28 -25.96 -23.75 7.22
N GLY A 29 -24.86 -23.89 6.51
CA GLY A 29 -24.82 -24.30 5.11
C GLY A 29 -23.48 -24.94 4.74
N ALA A 30 -23.53 -26.25 4.52
CA ALA A 30 -22.59 -27.18 3.88
C ALA A 30 -21.19 -26.69 3.47
N ALA A 31 -20.18 -27.32 4.07
CA ALA A 31 -18.78 -27.25 3.65
C ALA A 31 -18.61 -27.76 2.21
N ARG A 32 -18.44 -26.83 1.27
CA ARG A 32 -17.79 -27.07 -0.01
C ARG A 32 -16.41 -26.47 0.06
N GLY A 33 -15.39 -27.32 0.01
CA GLY A 33 -13.99 -26.92 -0.08
C GLY A 33 -13.77 -26.01 -1.29
N LEU A 34 -13.77 -24.72 -1.07
CA LEU A 34 -13.29 -23.75 -2.03
C LEU A 34 -11.76 -23.73 -1.89
N ALA A 35 -11.11 -24.49 -2.78
CA ALA A 35 -9.73 -24.19 -3.11
C ALA A 35 -9.68 -22.70 -3.47
N HIS A 36 -9.07 -21.88 -2.62
CA HIS A 36 -8.75 -20.49 -2.95
C HIS A 36 -7.76 -20.58 -4.12
N ALA A 37 -8.28 -20.44 -5.33
CA ALA A 37 -7.45 -20.13 -6.47
C ALA A 37 -6.71 -18.84 -6.08
N ALA A 38 -5.39 -18.93 -5.90
CA ALA A 38 -4.54 -17.76 -5.87
C ALA A 38 -4.94 -16.94 -7.09
N ALA A 39 -5.46 -15.73 -6.88
CA ALA A 39 -5.84 -14.87 -7.97
C ALA A 39 -4.58 -14.70 -8.83
N THR A 40 -4.54 -15.36 -9.98
CA THR A 40 -3.47 -15.22 -10.96
C THR A 40 -3.47 -13.75 -11.33
N VAL A 41 -2.42 -13.03 -10.91
CA VAL A 41 -2.20 -11.66 -11.36
C VAL A 41 -2.00 -11.78 -12.87
N GLY A 42 -2.98 -11.29 -13.64
CA GLY A 42 -3.02 -11.41 -15.09
C GLY A 42 -1.94 -10.59 -15.79
N ALA A 43 -2.13 -10.33 -17.08
CA ALA A 43 -1.29 -9.41 -17.83
C ALA A 43 -1.26 -8.01 -17.17
N PRO A 44 -0.16 -7.24 -17.34
CA PRO A 44 -0.07 -5.90 -16.78
C PRO A 44 -1.23 -5.03 -17.26
N PRO A 45 -1.84 -4.22 -16.38
CA PRO A 45 -2.85 -3.26 -16.78
C PRO A 45 -2.34 -2.34 -17.91
N GLU A 46 -3.17 -2.04 -18.89
CA GLU A 46 -2.79 -1.26 -20.07
C GLU A 46 -2.17 0.09 -19.73
N PHE A 47 -2.68 0.76 -18.68
CA PHE A 47 -2.14 2.04 -18.24
C PHE A 47 -0.69 1.93 -17.72
N LEU A 48 -0.30 0.79 -17.14
CA LEU A 48 1.08 0.54 -16.73
C LEU A 48 1.99 0.31 -17.94
N ALA A 49 1.52 -0.44 -18.94
CA ALA A 49 2.27 -0.70 -20.16
C ALA A 49 2.57 0.57 -20.96
N ARG A 50 1.74 1.61 -20.83
CA ARG A 50 1.96 2.92 -21.46
C ARG A 50 3.04 3.75 -20.74
N THR A 51 3.25 3.52 -19.45
CA THR A 51 4.15 4.33 -18.62
C THR A 51 5.46 3.62 -18.31
N ILE A 52 5.41 2.31 -18.08
CA ILE A 52 6.59 1.48 -17.78
C ILE A 52 6.87 0.62 -18.99
N ALA A 53 7.96 0.94 -19.71
CA ALA A 53 8.39 0.14 -20.87
C ALA A 53 8.66 -1.32 -20.44
N HIS A 54 8.17 -2.28 -21.22
CA HIS A 54 8.32 -3.73 -20.96
C HIS A 54 7.98 -4.10 -19.51
N VAL A 55 6.87 -3.55 -19.01
CA VAL A 55 6.40 -3.80 -17.64
C VAL A 55 6.16 -5.29 -17.41
N ARG A 56 6.63 -5.79 -16.27
CA ARG A 56 6.47 -7.19 -15.83
C ARG A 56 6.10 -7.26 -14.36
N LEU A 57 5.48 -8.35 -13.96
CA LEU A 57 5.22 -8.65 -12.56
C LEU A 57 6.54 -9.03 -11.87
N ALA A 58 6.87 -8.33 -10.80
CA ALA A 58 8.00 -8.66 -9.93
C ALA A 58 7.60 -9.65 -8.83
N GLY A 59 6.35 -9.62 -8.43
CA GLY A 59 5.80 -10.53 -7.44
C GLY A 59 4.44 -10.10 -6.95
N SER A 60 3.76 -11.02 -6.29
CA SER A 60 2.44 -10.75 -5.69
C SER A 60 2.26 -11.55 -4.40
N GLY A 61 1.42 -11.04 -3.51
CA GLY A 61 1.11 -11.71 -2.25
C GLY A 61 -0.16 -11.18 -1.61
N VAL A 62 -0.62 -11.88 -0.58
CA VAL A 62 -1.86 -11.55 0.11
C VAL A 62 -1.53 -10.96 1.48
N PHE A 63 -2.10 -9.81 1.78
CA PHE A 63 -2.07 -9.27 3.14
C PHE A 63 -3.29 -9.73 3.92
N ARG A 64 -3.04 -10.35 5.07
CA ARG A 64 -4.07 -10.77 6.02
C ARG A 64 -3.91 -10.06 7.35
N TRP A 65 -5.05 -9.73 7.95
CA TRP A 65 -5.09 -9.19 9.30
C TRP A 65 -6.08 -9.99 10.14
N TRP A 66 -5.61 -10.57 11.25
CA TRP A 66 -6.41 -11.47 12.09
C TRP A 66 -7.06 -12.63 11.31
N GLY A 67 -6.35 -13.21 10.35
CA GLY A 67 -6.86 -14.30 9.51
C GLY A 67 -7.71 -13.85 8.32
N PHE A 68 -8.19 -12.62 8.28
CA PHE A 68 -9.01 -12.08 7.19
C PHE A 68 -8.12 -11.47 6.10
N THR A 69 -8.41 -11.78 4.84
CA THR A 69 -7.78 -11.12 3.70
C THR A 69 -8.22 -9.66 3.65
N VAL A 70 -7.25 -8.75 3.59
CA VAL A 70 -7.49 -7.32 3.43
C VAL A 70 -7.33 -6.92 1.97
N TYR A 71 -6.23 -7.35 1.33
CA TYR A 71 -5.97 -7.15 -0.10
C TYR A 71 -4.95 -8.17 -0.61
N THR A 72 -4.93 -8.34 -1.93
CA THR A 72 -3.81 -8.90 -2.68
C THR A 72 -3.00 -7.76 -3.26
N ALA A 73 -1.68 -7.81 -3.10
CA ALA A 73 -0.77 -6.81 -3.67
C ALA A 73 0.02 -7.40 -4.83
N ALA A 74 0.31 -6.58 -5.84
CA ALA A 74 1.14 -6.93 -6.99
C ALA A 74 2.14 -5.79 -7.27
N LEU A 75 3.43 -6.15 -7.42
CA LEU A 75 4.49 -5.22 -7.77
C LEU A 75 4.84 -5.36 -9.24
N TRP A 76 4.76 -4.26 -9.96
CA TRP A 76 5.06 -4.15 -11.39
C TRP A 76 6.32 -3.32 -11.60
N VAL A 77 7.27 -3.83 -12.39
CA VAL A 77 8.57 -3.20 -12.65
C VAL A 77 8.91 -3.21 -14.14
N GLY A 78 9.79 -2.31 -14.55
CA GLY A 78 10.40 -2.34 -15.88
C GLY A 78 11.58 -3.35 -15.97
N PRO A 79 12.32 -3.35 -17.10
CA PRO A 79 13.43 -4.30 -17.34
C PRO A 79 14.56 -4.18 -16.31
N GLN A 80 14.79 -2.98 -15.76
CA GLN A 80 15.83 -2.75 -14.75
C GLN A 80 15.47 -3.32 -13.37
N GLY A 81 14.27 -3.86 -13.22
CA GLY A 81 13.78 -4.34 -11.94
C GLY A 81 13.60 -3.22 -10.92
N LEU A 82 13.70 -3.56 -9.64
CA LEU A 82 13.59 -2.64 -8.51
C LEU A 82 14.76 -2.85 -7.54
N ASP A 83 15.56 -1.80 -7.35
CA ASP A 83 16.60 -1.76 -6.33
C ASP A 83 16.01 -1.20 -5.01
N THR A 84 15.86 -2.05 -4.00
CA THR A 84 15.30 -1.64 -2.70
C THR A 84 16.18 -0.69 -1.92
N ALA A 85 17.47 -0.59 -2.25
CA ALA A 85 18.38 0.40 -1.68
C ALA A 85 18.21 1.78 -2.35
N ARG A 86 17.71 1.81 -3.59
CA ARG A 86 17.46 3.01 -4.38
C ARG A 86 16.05 2.96 -4.97
N LEU A 87 15.06 2.83 -4.10
CA LEU A 87 13.66 2.56 -4.44
C LEU A 87 13.08 3.49 -5.50
N THR A 88 13.56 4.74 -5.54
CA THR A 88 13.08 5.79 -6.45
C THR A 88 13.94 5.97 -7.71
N ALA A 89 14.82 5.02 -8.04
CA ALA A 89 15.72 5.14 -9.19
C ALA A 89 15.02 4.88 -10.54
N ALA A 90 13.98 4.05 -10.56
CA ALA A 90 13.26 3.62 -11.77
C ALA A 90 11.73 3.68 -11.56
N PRO A 91 10.92 3.75 -12.65
CA PRO A 91 9.47 3.68 -12.53
C PRO A 91 9.04 2.27 -12.13
N PHE A 92 8.03 2.21 -11.26
CA PHE A 92 7.36 0.97 -10.84
C PHE A 92 5.95 1.27 -10.35
N ALA A 93 5.13 0.23 -10.19
CA ALA A 93 3.80 0.37 -9.62
C ALA A 93 3.52 -0.71 -8.59
N LEU A 94 2.74 -0.34 -7.57
CA LEU A 94 2.18 -1.23 -6.58
C LEU A 94 0.67 -1.18 -6.68
N GLU A 95 0.07 -2.31 -7.00
CA GLU A 95 -1.38 -2.50 -7.09
C GLU A 95 -1.88 -3.21 -5.85
N LEU A 96 -2.96 -2.72 -5.26
CA LEU A 96 -3.67 -3.33 -4.14
C LEU A 96 -5.11 -3.63 -4.57
N ARG A 97 -5.45 -4.92 -4.68
CA ARG A 97 -6.81 -5.37 -4.90
C ARG A 97 -7.44 -5.71 -3.57
N TYR A 98 -8.40 -4.91 -3.17
CA TYR A 98 -9.06 -5.07 -1.87
C TYR A 98 -10.01 -6.27 -1.87
N ALA A 99 -10.16 -6.89 -0.72
CA ALA A 99 -11.05 -8.04 -0.47
C ALA A 99 -12.10 -7.70 0.61
N ARG A 100 -12.33 -6.39 0.85
CA ARG A 100 -13.29 -5.88 1.83
C ARG A 100 -13.48 -4.38 1.71
N GLU A 101 -14.55 -3.88 2.31
CA GLU A 101 -14.81 -2.45 2.42
C GLU A 101 -13.85 -1.77 3.39
N LEU A 102 -13.28 -0.64 2.97
CA LEU A 102 -12.49 0.28 3.79
C LEU A 102 -12.76 1.72 3.36
N GLU A 103 -12.78 2.60 4.34
CA GLU A 103 -12.87 4.03 4.08
C GLU A 103 -11.54 4.58 3.56
N GLY A 104 -11.58 5.40 2.50
CA GLY A 104 -10.40 6.02 1.91
C GLY A 104 -9.63 6.88 2.92
N ALA A 105 -10.35 7.58 3.80
CA ALA A 105 -9.74 8.34 4.89
C ALA A 105 -8.94 7.42 5.85
N ALA A 106 -9.47 6.25 6.19
CA ALA A 106 -8.78 5.29 7.06
C ALA A 106 -7.53 4.70 6.37
N ILE A 107 -7.60 4.44 5.06
CA ILE A 107 -6.44 4.01 4.26
C ILE A 107 -5.35 5.10 4.26
N ALA A 108 -5.74 6.36 4.07
CA ALA A 108 -4.82 7.50 4.09
C ALA A 108 -4.14 7.67 5.46
N ASP A 109 -4.92 7.61 6.54
CA ASP A 109 -4.43 7.75 7.91
C ASP A 109 -3.42 6.66 8.24
N LYS A 110 -3.75 5.41 7.90
CA LYS A 110 -2.86 4.27 8.13
C LYS A 110 -1.59 4.38 7.29
N SER A 111 -1.67 4.85 6.05
CA SER A 111 -0.49 5.07 5.21
C SER A 111 0.47 6.07 5.83
N ILE A 112 -0.03 7.20 6.34
CA ILE A 112 0.82 8.22 6.96
C ILE A 112 1.34 7.77 8.34
N GLU A 113 0.57 7.00 9.09
CA GLU A 113 1.06 6.36 10.33
C GLU A 113 2.27 5.47 10.05
N GLU A 114 2.20 4.64 9.00
CA GLU A 114 3.32 3.77 8.61
C GLU A 114 4.53 4.57 8.10
N ILE A 115 4.33 5.61 7.29
CA ILE A 115 5.40 6.52 6.85
C ILE A 115 6.10 7.15 8.06
N ARG A 116 5.33 7.54 9.07
CA ARG A 116 5.86 8.10 10.33
C ARG A 116 6.68 7.05 11.09
N ARG A 117 6.18 5.83 11.21
CA ARG A 117 6.88 4.71 11.84
C ARG A 117 8.21 4.41 11.15
N LEU A 118 8.27 4.57 9.82
CA LEU A 118 9.49 4.40 9.02
C LEU A 118 10.47 5.57 9.13
N GLY A 119 10.07 6.68 9.75
CA GLY A 119 10.93 7.86 9.93
C GLY A 119 11.13 8.69 8.67
N VAL A 120 10.23 8.61 7.69
CA VAL A 120 10.35 9.36 6.43
C VAL A 120 9.57 10.67 6.49
N GLY A 121 10.27 11.76 6.18
CA GLY A 121 9.70 13.11 6.16
C GLY A 121 9.61 13.76 7.55
N SER A 122 9.52 15.09 7.56
CA SER A 122 9.23 15.87 8.77
C SER A 122 7.75 15.79 9.13
N ALA A 123 7.38 16.19 10.34
CA ALA A 123 5.98 16.26 10.76
C ALA A 123 5.13 17.16 9.83
N ALA A 124 5.68 18.27 9.38
CA ALA A 124 5.02 19.17 8.44
C ALA A 124 4.79 18.52 7.07
N GLN A 125 5.79 17.80 6.54
CA GLN A 125 5.65 17.04 5.30
C GLN A 125 4.60 15.95 5.42
N GLN A 126 4.62 15.18 6.51
CA GLN A 126 3.64 14.11 6.77
C GLN A 126 2.21 14.66 6.89
N GLY A 127 2.03 15.84 7.52
CA GLY A 127 0.75 16.54 7.57
C GLY A 127 0.24 16.96 6.19
N SER A 128 1.13 17.52 5.36
CA SER A 128 0.82 17.87 3.96
C SER A 128 0.46 16.63 3.12
N TRP A 129 1.22 15.55 3.25
CA TRP A 129 0.93 14.30 2.55
C TRP A 129 -0.40 13.69 2.98
N LEU A 130 -0.72 13.74 4.30
CA LEU A 130 -2.02 13.27 4.80
C LEU A 130 -3.18 14.00 4.15
N ALA A 131 -3.11 15.33 4.09
CA ALA A 131 -4.16 16.14 3.44
C ALA A 131 -4.33 15.75 1.96
N GLN A 132 -3.22 15.54 1.24
CA GLN A 132 -3.24 15.17 -0.17
C GLN A 132 -3.85 13.76 -0.37
N VAL A 133 -3.36 12.73 0.35
CA VAL A 133 -3.86 11.36 0.16
C VAL A 133 -5.30 11.18 0.65
N ARG A 134 -5.75 11.92 1.68
CA ARG A 134 -7.17 11.93 2.09
C ARG A 134 -8.09 12.51 1.00
N ALA A 135 -7.61 13.49 0.23
CA ALA A 135 -8.38 14.03 -0.89
C ALA A 135 -8.39 13.11 -2.12
N ILE A 136 -7.42 12.18 -2.22
CA ILE A 136 -7.22 11.30 -3.37
C ILE A 136 -7.85 9.92 -3.15
N PHE A 137 -7.71 9.31 -1.98
CA PHE A 137 -8.10 7.92 -1.76
C PHE A 137 -9.62 7.78 -1.62
N PRO A 138 -10.26 7.00 -2.52
CA PRO A 138 -11.68 6.72 -2.43
C PRO A 138 -11.96 5.65 -1.36
N ASN A 139 -13.22 5.53 -0.96
CA ASN A 139 -13.68 4.32 -0.30
C ASN A 139 -13.53 3.15 -1.27
N VAL A 140 -13.18 1.99 -0.75
CA VAL A 140 -12.98 0.77 -1.52
C VAL A 140 -13.91 -0.33 -1.03
N SER A 141 -14.29 -1.22 -1.94
CA SER A 141 -15.07 -2.43 -1.70
C SER A 141 -14.30 -3.67 -2.17
N ASP A 142 -14.88 -4.86 -1.95
CA ASP A 142 -14.31 -6.11 -2.46
C ASP A 142 -14.17 -6.07 -4.00
N GLY A 143 -12.98 -6.41 -4.48
CA GLY A 143 -12.60 -6.38 -5.88
C GLY A 143 -12.02 -5.06 -6.38
N ASP A 144 -12.20 -3.95 -5.66
CA ASP A 144 -11.65 -2.65 -6.05
C ASP A 144 -10.12 -2.64 -6.02
N VAL A 145 -9.54 -1.88 -6.95
CA VAL A 145 -8.11 -1.78 -7.15
C VAL A 145 -7.63 -0.35 -6.97
N LEU A 146 -6.75 -0.13 -6.00
CA LEU A 146 -5.99 1.10 -5.85
C LEU A 146 -4.53 0.82 -6.25
N CYS A 147 -4.03 1.57 -7.25
CA CYS A 147 -2.68 1.45 -7.74
C CYS A 147 -1.91 2.74 -7.53
N GLY A 148 -0.71 2.65 -6.93
CA GLY A 148 0.27 3.72 -6.89
C GLY A 148 1.34 3.49 -7.96
N LEU A 149 1.47 4.40 -8.91
CA LEU A 149 2.46 4.39 -9.98
C LEU A 149 3.51 5.48 -9.70
N PHE A 150 4.75 5.08 -9.52
CA PHE A 150 5.87 6.02 -9.36
C PHE A 150 6.51 6.38 -10.69
N GLU A 151 6.63 7.66 -10.95
CA GLU A 151 7.27 8.25 -12.14
C GLU A 151 8.44 9.15 -11.69
N PRO A 152 9.71 8.69 -11.79
CA PRO A 152 10.87 9.46 -11.30
C PRO A 152 11.21 10.67 -12.16
N LYS A 153 10.87 10.65 -13.44
CA LYS A 153 11.25 11.66 -14.45
C LYS A 153 10.05 12.29 -15.14
N ALA A 154 8.93 12.46 -14.43
CA ALA A 154 7.76 13.13 -15.01
C ALA A 154 8.06 14.63 -15.28
N ALA A 155 7.29 15.24 -16.18
CA ALA A 155 7.30 16.69 -16.34
C ALA A 155 6.92 17.34 -15.00
N GLY A 156 7.78 18.21 -14.48
CA GLY A 156 7.62 18.81 -13.15
C GLY A 156 8.28 18.04 -12.01
N GLY A 157 9.04 16.97 -12.29
CA GLY A 157 9.79 16.19 -11.30
C GLY A 157 9.14 14.87 -10.93
N ALA A 158 9.75 14.16 -9.99
CA ALA A 158 9.25 12.87 -9.51
C ALA A 158 7.85 13.00 -8.89
N ARG A 159 6.99 12.01 -9.14
CA ARG A 159 5.62 11.98 -8.62
C ARG A 159 5.10 10.56 -8.43
N THR A 160 4.08 10.43 -7.58
CA THR A 160 3.26 9.21 -7.47
C THR A 160 1.87 9.50 -8.01
N VAL A 161 1.46 8.79 -9.04
CA VAL A 161 0.11 8.84 -9.60
C VAL A 161 -0.72 7.75 -8.96
N PHE A 162 -1.90 8.10 -8.44
CA PHE A 162 -2.85 7.13 -7.90
C PHE A 162 -3.97 6.87 -8.91
N LEU A 163 -4.24 5.57 -9.12
CA LEU A 163 -5.31 5.12 -9.98
C LEU A 163 -6.27 4.23 -9.19
N PHE A 164 -7.55 4.46 -9.37
CA PHE A 164 -8.62 3.65 -8.82
C PHE A 164 -9.38 2.96 -9.95
N ASN A 165 -9.40 1.63 -9.95
CA ASN A 165 -9.97 0.82 -11.02
C ASN A 165 -9.50 1.26 -12.41
N GLY A 166 -8.20 1.55 -12.54
CA GLY A 166 -7.55 1.98 -13.79
C GLY A 166 -7.73 3.46 -14.15
N LYS A 167 -8.50 4.24 -13.40
CA LYS A 167 -8.70 5.68 -13.64
C LYS A 167 -7.87 6.50 -12.66
N THR A 168 -7.14 7.50 -13.15
CA THR A 168 -6.38 8.43 -12.29
C THR A 168 -7.32 9.18 -11.37
N VAL A 169 -7.05 9.12 -10.07
CA VAL A 169 -7.79 9.81 -9.02
C VAL A 169 -6.99 10.95 -8.38
N GLY A 170 -5.67 10.97 -8.56
CA GLY A 170 -4.84 12.07 -8.10
C GLY A 170 -3.36 11.80 -8.20
N THR A 171 -2.56 12.79 -7.80
CA THR A 171 -1.10 12.73 -7.88
C THR A 171 -0.51 13.43 -6.67
N VAL A 172 0.50 12.82 -6.06
CA VAL A 172 1.32 13.44 -5.01
C VAL A 172 2.73 13.65 -5.56
N PRO A 173 3.22 14.91 -5.60
CA PRO A 173 4.55 15.22 -6.09
C PRO A 173 5.61 14.86 -5.06
N GLY A 174 6.82 14.65 -5.57
CA GLY A 174 8.04 14.50 -4.77
C GLY A 174 8.48 13.06 -4.54
N GLU A 175 9.77 12.87 -4.75
CA GLU A 175 10.46 11.59 -4.53
C GLU A 175 10.38 11.13 -3.08
N ARG A 176 10.44 12.07 -2.13
CA ARG A 176 10.43 11.77 -0.70
C ARG A 176 9.08 11.20 -0.23
N PHE A 177 7.96 11.65 -0.82
CA PHE A 177 6.67 11.02 -0.61
C PHE A 177 6.66 9.59 -1.13
N ALA A 178 7.10 9.38 -2.38
CA ALA A 178 7.17 8.07 -2.99
C ALA A 178 8.03 7.11 -2.16
N LEU A 179 9.22 7.55 -1.73
CA LEU A 179 10.08 6.78 -0.83
C LEU A 179 9.33 6.34 0.43
N GLY A 180 8.64 7.26 1.11
CA GLY A 180 7.89 6.95 2.32
C GLY A 180 6.73 6.00 2.06
N PHE A 181 5.92 6.30 1.06
CA PHE A 181 4.72 5.54 0.73
C PHE A 181 5.04 4.09 0.33
N PHE A 182 5.92 3.89 -0.64
CA PHE A 182 6.23 2.55 -1.11
C PHE A 182 7.10 1.75 -0.11
N SER A 183 7.86 2.42 0.75
CA SER A 183 8.60 1.77 1.85
C SER A 183 7.69 1.05 2.85
N ILE A 184 6.41 1.38 2.92
CA ILE A 184 5.42 0.66 3.74
C ILE A 184 5.47 -0.84 3.44
N TRP A 185 5.57 -1.21 2.16
CA TRP A 185 5.61 -2.61 1.72
C TRP A 185 7.02 -3.10 1.35
N LEU A 186 7.89 -2.23 0.84
CA LEU A 186 9.12 -2.65 0.15
C LEU A 186 10.39 -2.49 1.00
N SER A 187 10.36 -1.73 2.09
CA SER A 187 11.53 -1.60 2.97
C SER A 187 11.75 -2.85 3.84
N ALA A 188 12.98 -3.05 4.32
CA ALA A 188 13.29 -4.09 5.28
C ALA A 188 12.53 -3.94 6.62
N LYS A 189 11.99 -2.73 6.88
CA LYS A 189 11.15 -2.42 8.06
C LYS A 189 9.65 -2.47 7.75
N SER A 190 9.23 -3.13 6.65
CA SER A 190 7.81 -3.32 6.34
C SER A 190 7.08 -3.98 7.50
N PHE A 191 5.83 -3.57 7.75
CA PHE A 191 4.97 -4.21 8.74
C PHE A 191 4.50 -5.61 8.33
N ALA A 192 4.69 -5.99 7.06
CA ALA A 192 4.29 -7.26 6.46
C ALA A 192 5.49 -7.94 5.75
N PRO A 193 6.45 -8.54 6.48
CA PRO A 193 7.68 -9.08 5.91
C PRO A 193 7.43 -10.20 4.89
N ASP A 194 6.45 -11.07 5.12
CA ASP A 194 6.11 -12.16 4.20
C ASP A 194 5.56 -11.61 2.88
N LEU A 195 4.69 -10.60 2.95
CA LEU A 195 4.19 -9.91 1.77
C LEU A 195 5.33 -9.22 1.01
N ARG A 196 6.24 -8.55 1.72
CA ARG A 196 7.43 -7.95 1.12
C ARG A 196 8.25 -8.99 0.34
N THR A 197 8.51 -10.14 0.94
CA THR A 197 9.26 -11.23 0.30
C THR A 197 8.55 -11.70 -0.98
N ALA A 198 7.24 -11.87 -0.94
CA ALA A 198 6.45 -12.25 -2.10
C ALA A 198 6.46 -11.20 -3.22
N LEU A 199 6.37 -9.90 -2.87
CA LEU A 199 6.42 -8.81 -3.83
C LEU A 199 7.78 -8.69 -4.54
N LEU A 200 8.87 -8.99 -3.84
CA LEU A 200 10.23 -8.87 -4.34
C LEU A 200 10.78 -10.15 -4.98
N ALA A 201 9.99 -11.20 -5.12
CA ALA A 201 10.43 -12.52 -5.55
C ALA A 201 11.18 -12.52 -6.90
N GLN A 202 10.81 -11.64 -7.83
CA GLN A 202 11.43 -11.45 -9.14
C GLN A 202 11.71 -9.96 -9.41
N ALA A 203 12.03 -9.18 -8.37
CA ALA A 203 12.25 -7.74 -8.51
C ALA A 203 13.62 -7.39 -9.10
N ALA A 204 14.60 -8.29 -9.05
CA ALA A 204 15.91 -8.10 -9.71
C ALA A 204 15.75 -7.98 -11.24
N PRO A 205 16.71 -7.32 -11.92
CA PRO A 205 16.76 -7.23 -13.39
C PRO A 205 16.72 -8.60 -14.07
#